data_80ba48f340561faaaa1bb217e7f84d0e
#
_entry.id   80ba48f340561faaaa1bb217e7f84d0e
#
_cell.length_a   1.000
_cell.length_b   1.000
_cell.length_c   1.000
_cell.angle_alpha   90.00
_cell.angle_beta   90.00
_cell.angle_gamma   90.00
#
_symmetry.space_group_name_H-M   'P 1'
#
loop_
_entity.id
_entity.type
_entity.pdbx_description
1 polymer ?
#
loop_
_entity_poly.entity_id
_entity_poly.type
_entity_poly.pdbx_seq_one_letter_code
_entity_poly.pdbx_strand_id
1 'polypeptide(L)'
;MRTQTHIGVMMLLTCLSFIPGSFGKEKETPKPTAWGYVRGQGVEARLQTSGNKPALTRLGHGALVTVLDPGAKGSSSSVRIGAVDPATLSPQTGNIDLSQIEIMPLDKFPSDAELLRLVGGRFLDDLIAAGTTVARFLLRQGDQPPALLCLLGGSDLPYTQLQVFLPSRGKLVAGPSLNFPTSEMQVGLASVEVRDLVGDGNECFISREPFSFGPESGGANYLIRRIEDGELKVLWKVPIEFRNLALFPPNPEVAEPPEDNIGAPGTISRATIEFRARGNVSQPVWKGKVEFYVFGREKPVQSVSIERVCPWDGKKFAPLR
;
A
#
# COMPACT_ATOMS: atom_id res chain seq x y z
N MET A 1 31.12 10.10 61.67
CA MET A 1 31.13 11.41 61.02
C MET A 1 30.66 11.24 59.58
N ARG A 2 29.44 11.63 59.32
CA ARG A 2 28.85 11.60 57.97
C ARG A 2 28.72 13.05 57.50
N THR A 3 29.42 13.39 56.43
CA THR A 3 29.35 14.71 55.79
C THR A 3 28.31 14.60 54.66
N GLN A 4 27.17 15.26 54.79
CA GLN A 4 26.20 15.48 53.74
C GLN A 4 26.60 16.68 52.92
N THR A 5 26.79 16.49 51.61
CA THR A 5 27.00 17.57 50.65
C THR A 5 25.67 17.91 49.99
N HIS A 6 25.11 19.06 50.28
CA HIS A 6 23.94 19.63 49.59
C HIS A 6 24.38 20.22 48.25
N ILE A 7 23.88 19.66 47.14
CA ILE A 7 23.98 20.30 45.83
C ILE A 7 22.69 21.08 45.61
N GLY A 8 22.82 22.40 45.64
CA GLY A 8 21.74 23.33 45.33
C GLY A 8 21.52 23.38 43.80
N VAL A 9 20.33 23.00 43.35
CA VAL A 9 19.90 23.19 41.96
C VAL A 9 19.40 24.62 41.81
N MET A 10 20.16 25.43 41.07
CA MET A 10 19.82 26.81 40.72
C MET A 10 18.89 26.76 39.48
N MET A 11 17.61 27.02 39.71
CA MET A 11 16.57 27.10 38.67
C MET A 11 16.71 28.46 37.95
N LEU A 12 17.25 28.45 36.73
CA LEU A 12 17.27 29.62 35.86
C LEU A 12 15.89 29.75 35.21
N LEU A 13 15.06 30.68 35.68
CA LEU A 13 13.86 31.13 35.01
C LEU A 13 14.27 31.98 33.80
N THR A 14 14.27 31.42 32.61
CA THR A 14 14.30 32.19 31.38
C THR A 14 12.87 32.65 31.04
N CYS A 15 12.61 33.93 31.20
CA CYS A 15 11.44 34.61 30.69
C CYS A 15 11.44 34.53 29.16
N LEU A 16 10.69 33.59 28.59
CA LEU A 16 10.34 33.59 27.16
C LEU A 16 9.28 34.69 26.94
N SER A 17 9.75 35.81 26.39
CA SER A 17 8.89 36.87 25.86
C SER A 17 8.02 36.28 24.74
N PHE A 18 6.74 36.14 25.01
CA PHE A 18 5.74 35.84 23.98
C PHE A 18 5.71 36.99 22.97
N ILE A 19 6.30 36.79 21.80
CA ILE A 19 6.03 37.61 20.62
C ILE A 19 4.68 37.09 20.09
N PRO A 20 3.64 37.90 20.01
CA PRO A 20 2.40 37.51 19.35
C PRO A 20 2.68 37.40 17.85
N GLY A 21 3.10 36.20 17.43
CA GLY A 21 3.17 35.85 16.03
C GLY A 21 1.77 35.96 15.44
N SER A 22 1.63 36.71 14.35
CA SER A 22 0.44 36.81 13.54
C SER A 22 -0.04 35.37 13.22
N PHE A 23 -1.13 34.95 13.85
CA PHE A 23 -1.86 33.75 13.44
C PHE A 23 -2.31 33.97 12.01
N GLY A 24 -1.52 33.49 11.06
CA GLY A 24 -1.96 33.33 9.69
C GLY A 24 -3.25 32.51 9.73
N LYS A 25 -4.33 33.03 9.13
CA LYS A 25 -5.59 32.32 9.00
C LYS A 25 -5.26 30.91 8.50
N GLU A 26 -5.46 29.93 9.36
CA GLU A 26 -5.40 28.52 8.99
C GLU A 26 -6.34 28.35 7.80
N LYS A 27 -5.81 28.05 6.62
CA LYS A 27 -6.64 27.81 5.45
C LYS A 27 -7.53 26.62 5.78
N GLU A 28 -8.82 26.89 5.96
CA GLU A 28 -9.81 25.84 6.18
C GLU A 28 -9.59 24.73 5.14
N THR A 29 -9.34 23.55 5.62
CA THR A 29 -9.24 22.36 4.76
C THR A 29 -10.56 22.18 4.04
N PRO A 30 -10.61 22.17 2.70
CA PRO A 30 -11.87 22.07 1.99
C PRO A 30 -12.60 20.78 2.39
N LYS A 31 -13.87 20.92 2.72
CA LYS A 31 -14.71 19.78 3.12
C LYS A 31 -15.00 18.88 1.92
N PRO A 32 -14.94 17.55 2.07
CA PRO A 32 -15.38 16.62 1.03
C PRO A 32 -16.85 16.85 0.66
N THR A 33 -17.15 16.82 -0.64
CA THR A 33 -18.50 16.98 -1.20
C THR A 33 -19.05 15.68 -1.80
N ALA A 34 -18.17 14.78 -2.19
CA ALA A 34 -18.52 13.49 -2.78
C ALA A 34 -17.33 12.51 -2.67
N TRP A 35 -17.58 11.25 -3.01
CA TRP A 35 -16.55 10.27 -3.30
C TRP A 35 -16.27 10.22 -4.81
N GLY A 36 -15.01 9.97 -5.18
CA GLY A 36 -14.59 9.66 -6.54
C GLY A 36 -14.03 8.24 -6.60
N TYR A 37 -14.61 7.39 -7.43
CA TYR A 37 -14.07 6.06 -7.73
C TYR A 37 -13.18 6.16 -8.97
N VAL A 38 -11.91 5.84 -8.83
CA VAL A 38 -10.93 5.91 -9.92
C VAL A 38 -11.17 4.78 -10.93
N ARG A 39 -11.43 5.13 -12.19
CA ARG A 39 -11.61 4.21 -13.30
C ARG A 39 -10.34 4.13 -14.13
N GLY A 40 -9.89 2.92 -14.44
CA GLY A 40 -8.72 2.73 -15.28
C GLY A 40 -7.39 2.57 -14.50
N GLN A 41 -6.42 2.00 -15.18
CA GLN A 41 -5.12 1.67 -14.63
C GLN A 41 -4.15 2.85 -14.73
N GLY A 42 -3.42 3.15 -13.65
CA GLY A 42 -2.39 4.17 -13.64
C GLY A 42 -2.89 5.56 -14.01
N VAL A 43 -4.07 5.93 -13.52
CA VAL A 43 -4.69 7.23 -13.75
C VAL A 43 -3.79 8.34 -13.21
N GLU A 44 -3.42 9.27 -14.07
CA GLU A 44 -2.53 10.36 -13.70
C GLU A 44 -3.29 11.47 -12.95
N ALA A 45 -2.79 11.83 -11.79
CA ALA A 45 -3.26 12.95 -11.00
C ALA A 45 -2.09 13.80 -10.54
N ARG A 46 -2.27 15.13 -10.52
CA ARG A 46 -1.29 16.04 -9.93
C ARG A 46 -1.59 16.23 -8.47
N LEU A 47 -0.94 15.42 -7.64
CA LEU A 47 -1.11 15.43 -6.20
C LEU A 47 0.07 16.10 -5.51
N GLN A 48 -0.20 16.66 -4.33
CA GLN A 48 0.83 17.22 -3.46
C GLN A 48 0.53 16.88 -2.00
N THR A 49 1.57 16.57 -1.25
CA THR A 49 1.56 16.59 0.20
C THR A 49 1.65 18.05 0.68
N SER A 50 1.10 18.35 1.84
CA SER A 50 1.15 19.69 2.44
C SER A 50 2.58 20.24 2.44
N GLY A 51 2.77 21.43 1.84
CA GLY A 51 4.07 22.11 1.76
C GLY A 51 4.97 21.73 0.58
N ASN A 52 4.67 20.67 -0.15
CA ASN A 52 5.45 20.22 -1.29
C ASN A 52 4.89 20.74 -2.63
N LYS A 53 5.73 20.77 -3.67
CA LYS A 53 5.28 21.06 -5.04
C LYS A 53 4.41 19.90 -5.53
N PRO A 54 3.34 20.17 -6.33
CA PRO A 54 2.54 19.11 -6.94
C PRO A 54 3.43 18.19 -7.78
N ALA A 55 3.30 16.89 -7.55
CA ALA A 55 3.95 15.86 -8.35
C ALA A 55 2.90 15.06 -9.12
N LEU A 56 3.28 14.53 -10.27
CA LEU A 56 2.45 13.61 -11.00
C LEU A 56 2.46 12.27 -10.27
N THR A 57 1.29 11.87 -9.79
CA THR A 57 1.08 10.59 -9.08
C THR A 57 0.12 9.73 -9.89
N ARG A 58 0.32 8.44 -9.88
CA ARG A 58 -0.59 7.49 -10.52
C ARG A 58 -1.48 6.85 -9.47
N LEU A 59 -2.78 7.05 -9.64
CA LEU A 59 -3.81 6.39 -8.85
C LEU A 59 -4.18 5.06 -9.50
N GLY A 60 -4.29 4.01 -8.70
CA GLY A 60 -4.73 2.70 -9.17
C GLY A 60 -6.24 2.68 -9.42
N HIS A 61 -6.68 1.81 -10.35
CA HIS A 61 -8.09 1.47 -10.48
C HIS A 61 -8.65 0.97 -9.14
N GLY A 62 -9.88 1.32 -8.82
CA GLY A 62 -10.51 0.95 -7.56
C GLY A 62 -10.24 1.90 -6.40
N ALA A 63 -9.25 2.79 -6.49
CA ALA A 63 -9.00 3.77 -5.43
C ALA A 63 -10.21 4.68 -5.22
N LEU A 64 -10.59 4.88 -3.95
CA LEU A 64 -11.59 5.85 -3.53
C LEU A 64 -10.90 7.11 -3.03
N VAL A 65 -11.22 8.22 -3.68
CA VAL A 65 -10.71 9.56 -3.35
C VAL A 65 -11.86 10.45 -2.88
N THR A 66 -11.58 11.44 -2.06
CA THR A 66 -12.56 12.46 -1.73
C THR A 66 -12.59 13.54 -2.81
N VAL A 67 -13.77 13.96 -3.24
CA VAL A 67 -13.96 15.12 -4.11
C VAL A 67 -14.11 16.35 -3.22
N LEU A 68 -13.18 17.29 -3.34
CA LEU A 68 -13.14 18.51 -2.52
C LEU A 68 -13.86 19.68 -3.19
N ASP A 69 -13.80 19.73 -4.51
CA ASP A 69 -14.48 20.71 -5.33
C ASP A 69 -14.88 20.03 -6.65
N PRO A 70 -16.17 19.85 -6.91
CA PRO A 70 -16.63 19.19 -8.15
C PRO A 70 -16.41 20.06 -9.40
N GLY A 71 -15.77 21.23 -9.27
CA GLY A 71 -15.60 22.18 -10.36
C GLY A 71 -16.87 22.99 -10.64
N ALA A 72 -16.73 24.22 -11.12
CA ALA A 72 -17.88 24.99 -11.55
C ALA A 72 -18.54 24.28 -12.75
N LYS A 73 -19.85 24.06 -12.67
CA LYS A 73 -20.65 23.46 -13.74
C LYS A 73 -20.34 24.19 -15.06
N GLY A 74 -19.60 23.53 -15.96
CA GLY A 74 -19.48 23.97 -17.36
C GLY A 74 -18.12 24.41 -17.89
N SER A 75 -17.03 24.44 -17.10
CA SER A 75 -15.75 24.96 -17.63
C SER A 75 -14.49 24.16 -17.33
N SER A 76 -14.52 23.14 -16.47
CA SER A 76 -13.34 22.38 -16.07
C SER A 76 -13.51 20.90 -16.36
N SER A 77 -12.60 20.30 -17.14
CA SER A 77 -12.51 18.85 -17.33
C SER A 77 -11.91 18.15 -16.12
N SER A 78 -11.47 18.88 -15.09
CA SER A 78 -10.81 18.34 -13.91
C SER A 78 -11.53 18.74 -12.62
N VAL A 79 -11.42 17.88 -11.62
CA VAL A 79 -11.94 18.07 -10.26
C VAL A 79 -10.82 18.04 -9.25
N ARG A 80 -11.00 18.80 -8.17
CA ARG A 80 -10.06 18.76 -7.03
C ARG A 80 -10.40 17.59 -6.12
N ILE A 81 -9.37 16.79 -5.80
CA ILE A 81 -9.50 15.58 -4.97
C ILE A 81 -8.56 15.61 -3.77
N GLY A 82 -8.93 14.85 -2.74
CA GLY A 82 -8.05 14.39 -1.68
C GLY A 82 -7.86 12.88 -1.82
N ALA A 83 -6.63 12.42 -1.71
CA ALA A 83 -6.25 11.01 -1.74
C ALA A 83 -5.30 10.68 -0.59
N VAL A 84 -5.16 9.40 -0.27
CA VAL A 84 -4.13 8.90 0.66
C VAL A 84 -3.19 8.02 -0.15
N ASP A 85 -1.90 8.32 -0.08
CA ASP A 85 -0.86 7.49 -0.71
C ASP A 85 -0.77 6.13 0.03
N PRO A 86 -1.00 5.00 -0.64
CA PRO A 86 -0.99 3.70 0.01
C PRO A 86 0.40 3.28 0.53
N ALA A 87 1.47 3.86 0.02
CA ALA A 87 2.84 3.52 0.44
C ALA A 87 3.27 4.27 1.71
N THR A 88 2.92 5.53 1.83
CA THR A 88 3.32 6.38 2.96
C THR A 88 2.18 6.67 3.93
N LEU A 89 0.94 6.36 3.55
CA LEU A 89 -0.30 6.72 4.24
C LEU A 89 -0.41 8.22 4.51
N SER A 90 0.21 9.02 3.66
CA SER A 90 0.17 10.47 3.75
C SER A 90 -1.00 11.04 2.96
N PRO A 91 -1.80 11.94 3.53
CA PRO A 91 -2.84 12.63 2.80
C PRO A 91 -2.25 13.57 1.75
N GLN A 92 -2.82 13.55 0.57
CA GLN A 92 -2.43 14.34 -0.59
C GLN A 92 -3.65 15.04 -1.17
N THR A 93 -3.46 16.19 -1.79
CA THR A 93 -4.53 16.91 -2.51
C THR A 93 -4.07 17.26 -3.91
N GLY A 94 -4.99 17.33 -4.86
CA GLY A 94 -4.64 17.70 -6.23
C GLY A 94 -5.83 17.65 -7.18
N ASN A 95 -5.53 17.48 -8.47
CA ASN A 95 -6.54 17.47 -9.52
C ASN A 95 -6.45 16.19 -10.35
N ILE A 96 -7.62 15.72 -10.79
CA ILE A 96 -7.79 14.56 -11.67
C ILE A 96 -8.78 14.93 -12.77
N ASP A 97 -8.65 14.33 -13.95
CA ASP A 97 -9.64 14.47 -15.01
C ASP A 97 -10.96 13.83 -14.61
N LEU A 98 -12.06 14.54 -14.82
CA LEU A 98 -13.40 14.09 -14.46
C LEU A 98 -13.81 12.80 -15.20
N SER A 99 -13.31 12.59 -16.41
CA SER A 99 -13.57 11.37 -17.19
C SER A 99 -12.98 10.10 -16.56
N GLN A 100 -12.00 10.26 -15.69
CA GLN A 100 -11.25 9.17 -15.04
C GLN A 100 -11.82 8.75 -13.70
N ILE A 101 -12.85 9.44 -13.19
CA ILE A 101 -13.51 9.11 -11.94
C ILE A 101 -15.03 8.98 -12.10
N GLU A 102 -15.61 8.13 -11.27
CA GLU A 102 -17.06 8.05 -11.06
C GLU A 102 -17.40 8.76 -9.76
N ILE A 103 -18.22 9.81 -9.86
CA ILE A 103 -18.67 10.57 -8.69
C ILE A 103 -19.80 9.80 -8.00
N MET A 104 -19.68 9.64 -6.68
CA MET A 104 -20.65 8.97 -5.83
C MET A 104 -21.03 9.86 -4.64
N PRO A 105 -22.26 9.76 -4.12
CA PRO A 105 -22.68 10.49 -2.93
C PRO A 105 -21.76 10.26 -1.72
N LEU A 106 -21.58 11.28 -0.88
CA LEU A 106 -20.68 11.22 0.28
C LEU A 106 -21.16 10.22 1.33
N ASP A 107 -22.47 10.04 1.48
CA ASP A 107 -23.12 9.12 2.42
C ASP A 107 -23.06 7.64 1.99
N LYS A 108 -22.54 7.37 0.78
CA LYS A 108 -22.41 5.99 0.26
C LYS A 108 -21.40 5.15 1.04
N PHE A 109 -20.39 5.78 1.61
CA PHE A 109 -19.33 5.11 2.38
C PHE A 109 -19.15 5.74 3.75
N PRO A 110 -18.81 4.95 4.79
CA PRO A 110 -18.55 5.47 6.12
C PRO A 110 -17.40 6.48 6.14
N SER A 111 -17.46 7.43 7.07
CA SER A 111 -16.32 8.29 7.40
C SER A 111 -15.16 7.48 7.99
N ASP A 112 -13.96 8.09 8.09
CA ASP A 112 -12.80 7.44 8.72
C ASP A 112 -13.12 7.06 10.17
N ALA A 113 -13.76 7.94 10.93
CA ALA A 113 -14.13 7.67 12.30
C ALA A 113 -15.13 6.51 12.44
N GLU A 114 -16.06 6.33 11.51
CA GLU A 114 -16.98 5.19 11.50
C GLU A 114 -16.26 3.90 11.13
N LEU A 115 -15.35 3.91 10.14
CA LEU A 115 -14.53 2.74 9.80
C LEU A 115 -13.65 2.32 10.97
N LEU A 116 -12.96 3.26 11.62
CA LEU A 116 -12.13 2.98 12.78
C LEU A 116 -12.94 2.40 13.94
N ARG A 117 -14.18 2.84 14.16
CA ARG A 117 -15.09 2.24 15.16
C ARG A 117 -15.47 0.81 14.82
N LEU A 118 -15.63 0.47 13.53
CA LEU A 118 -15.92 -0.91 13.11
C LEU A 118 -14.74 -1.86 13.34
N VAL A 119 -13.51 -1.35 13.22
CA VAL A 119 -12.26 -2.12 13.41
C VAL A 119 -11.79 -2.09 14.86
N GLY A 120 -11.85 -0.94 15.48
CA GLY A 120 -11.00 -0.56 16.62
C GLY A 120 -11.22 -1.30 17.90
N GLY A 121 -12.40 -1.83 18.18
CA GLY A 121 -12.62 -2.51 19.45
C GLY A 121 -11.99 -1.76 20.64
N ARG A 122 -11.04 -2.41 21.34
CA ARG A 122 -10.33 -1.84 22.50
C ARG A 122 -9.24 -0.83 22.13
N PHE A 123 -8.80 -0.76 20.87
CA PHE A 123 -7.71 0.10 20.40
C PHE A 123 -8.19 1.34 19.64
N LEU A 124 -9.49 1.61 19.62
CA LEU A 124 -10.05 2.73 18.86
C LEU A 124 -9.44 4.07 19.27
N ASP A 125 -9.33 4.32 20.57
CA ASP A 125 -8.80 5.59 21.08
C ASP A 125 -7.32 5.75 20.75
N ASP A 126 -6.55 4.65 20.77
CA ASP A 126 -5.14 4.65 20.38
C ASP A 126 -4.98 4.94 18.89
N LEU A 127 -5.81 4.34 18.02
CA LEU A 127 -5.81 4.58 16.59
C LEU A 127 -6.17 6.02 16.24
N ILE A 128 -7.14 6.61 16.91
CA ILE A 128 -7.54 8.02 16.71
C ILE A 128 -6.44 8.95 17.23
N ALA A 129 -5.90 8.69 18.41
CA ALA A 129 -4.83 9.49 19.01
C ALA A 129 -3.53 9.46 18.18
N ALA A 130 -3.22 8.33 17.54
CA ALA A 130 -2.09 8.16 16.63
C ALA A 130 -2.26 8.84 15.26
N GLY A 131 -3.37 9.55 15.01
CA GLY A 131 -3.61 10.21 13.73
C GLY A 131 -3.72 9.24 12.55
N THR A 132 -4.38 8.10 12.76
CA THR A 132 -4.53 7.07 11.73
C THR A 132 -5.17 7.61 10.45
N THR A 133 -4.53 7.37 9.34
CA THR A 133 -5.04 7.64 8.00
C THR A 133 -5.63 6.40 7.35
N VAL A 134 -6.55 6.60 6.41
CA VAL A 134 -7.29 5.52 5.76
C VAL A 134 -7.21 5.67 4.24
N ALA A 135 -6.42 4.80 3.58
CA ALA A 135 -6.50 4.65 2.13
C ALA A 135 -7.58 3.62 1.78
N ARG A 136 -8.43 3.91 0.80
CA ARG A 136 -9.62 3.13 0.48
C ARG A 136 -9.60 2.63 -0.94
N PHE A 137 -10.07 1.39 -1.12
CA PHE A 137 -10.23 0.75 -2.42
C PHE A 137 -11.56 0.02 -2.47
N LEU A 138 -12.26 0.14 -3.58
CA LEU A 138 -13.50 -0.58 -3.82
C LEU A 138 -13.20 -1.84 -4.64
N LEU A 139 -13.63 -3.01 -4.16
CA LEU A 139 -13.50 -4.28 -4.86
C LEU A 139 -14.89 -4.72 -5.31
N ARG A 140 -15.09 -4.81 -6.62
CA ARG A 140 -16.30 -5.37 -7.20
C ARG A 140 -16.28 -6.89 -7.09
N GLN A 141 -17.45 -7.48 -6.85
CA GLN A 141 -17.62 -8.91 -6.63
C GLN A 141 -18.77 -9.43 -7.51
N GLY A 142 -18.57 -9.41 -8.83
CA GLY A 142 -19.61 -9.75 -9.79
C GLY A 142 -20.89 -8.93 -9.57
N ASP A 143 -22.00 -9.63 -9.39
CA ASP A 143 -23.32 -9.03 -9.13
C ASP A 143 -23.57 -8.68 -7.65
N GLN A 144 -22.63 -9.02 -6.76
CA GLN A 144 -22.75 -8.70 -5.34
C GLN A 144 -22.40 -7.23 -5.09
N PRO A 145 -22.91 -6.62 -4.00
CA PRO A 145 -22.44 -5.30 -3.59
C PRO A 145 -20.92 -5.32 -3.35
N PRO A 146 -20.20 -4.27 -3.78
CA PRO A 146 -18.77 -4.23 -3.68
C PRO A 146 -18.29 -4.24 -2.22
N ALA A 147 -17.16 -4.89 -1.96
CA ALA A 147 -16.45 -4.79 -0.70
C ALA A 147 -15.60 -3.51 -0.65
N LEU A 148 -15.42 -2.96 0.54
CA LEU A 148 -14.50 -1.86 0.80
C LEU A 148 -13.24 -2.40 1.46
N LEU A 149 -12.09 -2.17 0.85
CA LEU A 149 -10.79 -2.52 1.36
C LEU A 149 -10.10 -1.25 1.85
N CYS A 150 -9.59 -1.26 3.07
CA CYS A 150 -8.94 -0.13 3.69
C CYS A 150 -7.53 -0.49 4.16
N LEU A 151 -6.57 0.39 3.87
CA LEU A 151 -5.27 0.41 4.55
C LEU A 151 -5.36 1.43 5.68
N LEU A 152 -5.17 0.95 6.90
CA LEU A 152 -5.23 1.73 8.13
C LEU A 152 -3.83 1.81 8.72
N GLY A 153 -3.32 3.01 8.95
CA GLY A 153 -2.00 3.17 9.53
C GLY A 153 -1.61 4.64 9.70
N GLY A 154 -0.41 4.84 10.18
CA GLY A 154 0.18 6.16 10.40
C GLY A 154 1.61 6.02 10.89
N SER A 155 2.36 7.14 10.96
CA SER A 155 3.77 7.13 11.37
C SER A 155 4.00 6.57 12.78
N ASP A 156 3.01 6.70 13.65
CA ASP A 156 3.13 6.34 15.07
C ASP A 156 2.61 4.93 15.37
N LEU A 157 2.14 4.22 14.34
CA LEU A 157 1.67 2.85 14.48
C LEU A 157 2.75 1.83 14.13
N PRO A 158 2.91 0.74 14.90
CA PRO A 158 3.93 -0.29 14.66
C PRO A 158 3.61 -1.18 13.46
N TYR A 159 2.42 -1.05 12.88
CA TYR A 159 1.97 -1.84 11.74
C TYR A 159 0.94 -1.07 10.91
N THR A 160 0.82 -1.44 9.65
CA THR A 160 -0.29 -1.08 8.78
C THR A 160 -1.27 -2.24 8.73
N GLN A 161 -2.54 -1.97 8.93
CA GLN A 161 -3.59 -2.97 8.83
C GLN A 161 -4.31 -2.85 7.49
N LEU A 162 -4.39 -3.95 6.77
CA LEU A 162 -5.32 -4.13 5.67
C LEU A 162 -6.62 -4.69 6.25
N GLN A 163 -7.71 -3.96 6.14
CA GLN A 163 -9.03 -4.37 6.63
C GLN A 163 -10.01 -4.46 5.47
N VAL A 164 -10.69 -5.58 5.35
CA VAL A 164 -11.82 -5.74 4.44
C VAL A 164 -13.11 -5.43 5.18
N PHE A 165 -14.00 -4.67 4.56
CA PHE A 165 -15.36 -4.47 5.02
C PHE A 165 -16.30 -5.08 3.99
N LEU A 166 -17.14 -5.99 4.45
CA LEU A 166 -18.08 -6.72 3.62
C LEU A 166 -19.48 -6.14 3.73
N PRO A 167 -20.23 -6.06 2.61
CA PRO A 167 -21.62 -5.63 2.67
C PRO A 167 -22.47 -6.72 3.34
N SER A 168 -23.24 -6.35 4.34
CA SER A 168 -24.17 -7.23 5.04
C SER A 168 -25.45 -6.46 5.41
N ARG A 169 -26.59 -6.88 4.88
CA ARG A 169 -27.91 -6.30 5.16
C ARG A 169 -27.96 -4.77 5.04
N GLY A 170 -27.34 -4.23 3.96
CA GLY A 170 -27.28 -2.78 3.70
C GLY A 170 -26.31 -1.99 4.56
N LYS A 171 -25.45 -2.66 5.33
CA LYS A 171 -24.36 -2.05 6.13
C LYS A 171 -23.03 -2.70 5.80
N LEU A 172 -21.94 -2.02 6.11
CA LEU A 172 -20.60 -2.61 6.09
C LEU A 172 -20.31 -3.24 7.46
N VAL A 173 -19.75 -4.43 7.43
CA VAL A 173 -19.26 -5.13 8.62
C VAL A 173 -17.77 -5.45 8.44
N ALA A 174 -17.01 -5.44 9.53
CA ALA A 174 -15.61 -5.84 9.47
C ALA A 174 -15.49 -7.31 9.07
N GLY A 175 -14.71 -7.56 8.04
CA GLY A 175 -14.34 -8.89 7.53
C GLY A 175 -12.89 -9.22 7.87
N PRO A 176 -12.19 -9.99 7.02
CA PRO A 176 -10.80 -10.39 7.26
C PRO A 176 -9.86 -9.20 7.30
N SER A 177 -8.79 -9.33 8.10
CA SER A 177 -7.74 -8.34 8.20
C SER A 177 -6.34 -8.98 8.14
N LEU A 178 -5.36 -8.19 7.71
CA LEU A 178 -3.94 -8.54 7.68
C LEU A 178 -3.12 -7.38 8.24
N ASN A 179 -2.11 -7.72 9.05
CA ASN A 179 -1.20 -6.72 9.59
C ASN A 179 0.16 -6.81 8.92
N PHE A 180 0.71 -5.67 8.52
CA PHE A 180 2.04 -5.54 7.95
C PHE A 180 2.91 -4.74 8.91
N PRO A 181 4.08 -5.25 9.31
CA PRO A 181 4.99 -4.49 10.14
C PRO A 181 5.43 -3.23 9.39
N THR A 182 5.42 -2.11 10.06
CA THR A 182 5.97 -0.85 9.54
C THR A 182 7.49 -0.86 9.73
N SER A 183 8.21 -0.22 8.81
CA SER A 183 9.63 0.08 8.94
C SER A 183 9.82 1.59 8.84
N GLU A 184 10.99 2.10 9.28
CA GLU A 184 11.33 3.52 9.17
C GLU A 184 11.20 4.07 7.74
N MET A 185 11.32 3.20 6.73
CA MET A 185 11.26 3.58 5.31
C MET A 185 9.92 3.28 4.64
N GLN A 186 9.04 2.50 5.27
CA GLN A 186 7.78 2.11 4.65
C GLN A 186 6.68 1.89 5.70
N VAL A 187 5.68 2.75 5.65
CA VAL A 187 4.52 2.74 6.56
C VAL A 187 3.34 1.97 5.97
N GLY A 188 3.27 1.86 4.65
CA GLY A 188 2.16 1.22 3.94
C GLY A 188 2.61 0.15 2.95
N LEU A 189 1.77 -0.13 1.95
CA LEU A 189 2.09 -1.05 0.86
C LEU A 189 2.73 -0.28 -0.30
N ALA A 190 3.85 -0.78 -0.84
CA ALA A 190 4.61 -0.08 -1.88
C ALA A 190 3.80 0.19 -3.16
N SER A 191 2.82 -0.65 -3.47
CA SER A 191 1.83 -0.40 -4.51
C SER A 191 0.55 -1.16 -4.21
N VAL A 192 -0.57 -0.60 -4.66
CA VAL A 192 -1.90 -1.19 -4.56
C VAL A 192 -2.62 -0.99 -5.88
N GLU A 193 -3.20 -2.06 -6.39
CA GLU A 193 -3.99 -2.06 -7.60
C GLU A 193 -5.21 -2.98 -7.43
N VAL A 194 -6.33 -2.60 -8.01
CA VAL A 194 -7.54 -3.43 -8.08
C VAL A 194 -7.78 -3.77 -9.55
N ARG A 195 -8.06 -5.06 -9.85
CA ARG A 195 -8.25 -5.50 -11.21
C ARG A 195 -9.00 -6.83 -11.29
N ASP A 196 -9.92 -6.93 -12.23
CA ASP A 196 -10.46 -8.24 -12.64
C ASP A 196 -9.40 -8.95 -13.53
N LEU A 197 -8.73 -9.94 -12.96
CA LEU A 197 -7.68 -10.71 -13.66
C LEU A 197 -8.22 -11.96 -14.34
N VAL A 198 -9.39 -12.43 -13.92
CA VAL A 198 -9.96 -13.70 -14.38
C VAL A 198 -11.07 -13.48 -15.39
N GLY A 199 -11.63 -12.28 -15.46
CA GLY A 199 -12.71 -11.91 -16.37
C GLY A 199 -14.07 -12.46 -15.95
N ASP A 200 -14.23 -12.70 -14.64
CA ASP A 200 -15.47 -13.22 -14.03
C ASP A 200 -16.26 -12.13 -13.27
N GLY A 201 -15.82 -10.88 -13.37
CA GLY A 201 -16.43 -9.74 -12.67
C GLY A 201 -15.99 -9.60 -11.21
N ASN A 202 -15.17 -10.52 -10.69
CA ASN A 202 -14.63 -10.44 -9.34
C ASN A 202 -13.23 -9.84 -9.37
N GLU A 203 -13.09 -8.64 -8.80
CA GLU A 203 -11.81 -7.94 -8.77
C GLU A 203 -10.85 -8.56 -7.76
N CYS A 204 -9.59 -8.59 -8.15
CA CYS A 204 -8.47 -8.96 -7.31
C CYS A 204 -7.84 -7.71 -6.70
N PHE A 205 -7.38 -7.83 -5.48
CA PHE A 205 -6.50 -6.87 -4.84
C PHE A 205 -5.05 -7.30 -5.05
N ILE A 206 -4.27 -6.43 -5.65
CA ILE A 206 -2.88 -6.66 -6.02
C ILE A 206 -2.02 -5.74 -5.18
N SER A 207 -1.02 -6.29 -4.50
CA SER A 207 -0.14 -5.53 -3.63
C SER A 207 1.33 -5.93 -3.79
N ARG A 208 2.22 -4.95 -3.58
CA ARG A 208 3.63 -5.19 -3.36
C ARG A 208 3.92 -5.03 -1.88
N GLU A 209 4.33 -6.11 -1.25
CA GLU A 209 4.50 -6.21 0.19
C GLU A 209 5.96 -6.45 0.55
N PRO A 210 6.59 -5.58 1.33
CA PRO A 210 7.95 -5.79 1.79
C PRO A 210 8.00 -6.94 2.79
N PHE A 211 9.15 -7.61 2.85
CA PHE A 211 9.48 -8.58 3.88
C PHE A 211 10.96 -8.49 4.24
N SER A 212 11.29 -8.88 5.46
CA SER A 212 12.67 -8.96 5.93
C SER A 212 12.84 -10.19 6.80
N PHE A 213 13.97 -10.85 6.67
CA PHE A 213 14.39 -11.95 7.54
C PHE A 213 15.67 -11.59 8.32
N GLY A 214 16.13 -10.35 8.21
CA GLY A 214 17.34 -9.83 8.83
C GLY A 214 18.03 -8.79 7.96
N PRO A 215 19.18 -8.23 8.39
CA PRO A 215 19.83 -7.11 7.73
C PRO A 215 20.32 -7.42 6.29
N GLU A 216 20.61 -8.69 5.98
CA GLU A 216 21.10 -9.09 4.66
C GLU A 216 20.11 -9.94 3.86
N SER A 217 18.88 -10.10 4.39
CA SER A 217 17.86 -10.94 3.77
C SER A 217 16.52 -10.22 3.81
N GLY A 218 15.92 -10.02 2.65
CA GLY A 218 14.64 -9.35 2.53
C GLY A 218 14.30 -9.04 1.09
N GLY A 219 13.26 -8.26 0.91
CA GLY A 219 12.80 -7.85 -0.41
C GLY A 219 11.34 -7.45 -0.44
N ALA A 220 10.69 -7.71 -1.57
CA ALA A 220 9.27 -7.48 -1.74
C ALA A 220 8.61 -8.64 -2.49
N ASN A 221 7.44 -9.05 -2.01
CA ASN A 221 6.56 -9.96 -2.70
C ASN A 221 5.52 -9.19 -3.51
N TYR A 222 5.13 -9.74 -4.64
CA TYR A 222 3.94 -9.35 -5.37
C TYR A 222 2.86 -10.37 -5.07
N LEU A 223 1.70 -9.89 -4.61
CA LEU A 223 0.60 -10.75 -4.20
C LEU A 223 -0.67 -10.36 -4.95
N ILE A 224 -1.39 -11.38 -5.35
CA ILE A 224 -2.74 -11.26 -5.90
C ILE A 224 -3.69 -11.95 -4.93
N ARG A 225 -4.67 -11.20 -4.43
CA ARG A 225 -5.70 -11.71 -3.53
C ARG A 225 -7.08 -11.44 -4.08
N ARG A 226 -8.03 -12.27 -3.70
CA ARG A 226 -9.44 -12.10 -4.00
C ARG A 226 -10.29 -12.44 -2.77
N ILE A 227 -11.45 -11.81 -2.66
CA ILE A 227 -12.43 -12.17 -1.65
C ILE A 227 -13.24 -13.36 -2.19
N GLU A 228 -13.19 -14.47 -1.44
CA GLU A 228 -13.98 -15.68 -1.71
C GLU A 228 -14.55 -16.19 -0.40
N ASP A 229 -15.86 -16.44 -0.36
CA ASP A 229 -16.57 -16.92 0.84
C ASP A 229 -16.36 -16.02 2.08
N GLY A 230 -16.18 -14.72 1.86
CA GLY A 230 -15.93 -13.76 2.94
C GLY A 230 -14.47 -13.72 3.45
N GLU A 231 -13.56 -14.48 2.84
CA GLU A 231 -12.15 -14.54 3.16
C GLU A 231 -11.28 -13.87 2.09
N LEU A 232 -10.15 -13.33 2.48
CA LEU A 232 -9.15 -12.75 1.55
C LEU A 232 -8.13 -13.82 1.16
N LYS A 233 -8.42 -14.57 0.09
CA LYS A 233 -7.59 -15.67 -0.39
C LYS A 233 -6.45 -15.21 -1.28
N VAL A 234 -5.27 -15.79 -1.11
CA VAL A 234 -4.11 -15.56 -1.96
C VAL A 234 -4.22 -16.44 -3.20
N LEU A 235 -4.36 -15.80 -4.37
CA LEU A 235 -4.38 -16.47 -5.66
C LEU A 235 -2.98 -16.66 -6.25
N TRP A 236 -2.05 -15.78 -5.90
CA TRP A 236 -0.65 -15.84 -6.32
C TRP A 236 0.24 -15.02 -5.41
N LYS A 237 1.45 -15.53 -5.19
CA LYS A 237 2.51 -14.84 -4.44
C LYS A 237 3.85 -15.18 -5.06
N VAL A 238 4.66 -14.16 -5.30
CA VAL A 238 5.99 -14.33 -5.87
C VAL A 238 6.92 -13.21 -5.39
N PRO A 239 8.20 -13.48 -5.14
CA PRO A 239 9.18 -12.43 -4.89
C PRO A 239 9.45 -11.65 -6.18
N ILE A 240 9.42 -10.33 -6.10
CA ILE A 240 9.83 -9.41 -7.17
C ILE A 240 11.14 -8.70 -6.86
N GLU A 241 11.45 -8.58 -5.59
CA GLU A 241 12.76 -8.26 -5.07
C GLU A 241 13.09 -9.27 -4.00
N PHE A 242 14.26 -9.85 -4.09
CA PHE A 242 14.74 -10.80 -3.11
C PHE A 242 16.24 -10.65 -2.97
N ARG A 243 16.69 -10.57 -1.74
CA ARG A 243 18.11 -10.57 -1.38
C ARG A 243 18.30 -11.60 -0.28
N ASN A 244 19.16 -12.57 -0.51
CA ASN A 244 19.55 -13.56 0.47
C ASN A 244 21.09 -13.76 0.42
N LEU A 245 21.79 -12.82 1.04
CA LEU A 245 23.26 -12.85 1.14
C LEU A 245 23.73 -13.35 2.52
N ALA A 246 22.82 -13.65 3.45
CA ALA A 246 23.16 -14.14 4.78
C ALA A 246 23.84 -15.52 4.77
N LEU A 247 23.53 -16.32 3.75
CA LEU A 247 24.10 -17.65 3.58
C LEU A 247 24.80 -17.72 2.21
N PHE A 248 26.08 -17.43 2.20
CA PHE A 248 26.88 -17.65 1.01
C PHE A 248 27.21 -19.14 0.87
N PRO A 249 27.14 -19.70 -0.34
CA PRO A 249 27.62 -21.07 -0.57
C PRO A 249 29.07 -21.21 -0.14
N PRO A 250 29.41 -22.24 0.62
CA PRO A 250 30.78 -22.42 1.13
C PRO A 250 31.79 -22.71 0.05
N ASN A 251 31.36 -23.17 -1.12
CA ASN A 251 32.26 -23.51 -2.26
C ASN A 251 31.67 -22.97 -3.56
N PRO A 252 32.34 -22.00 -4.22
CA PRO A 252 31.91 -21.46 -5.51
C PRO A 252 31.95 -22.47 -6.67
N GLU A 253 32.69 -23.54 -6.57
CA GLU A 253 32.81 -24.56 -7.63
C GLU A 253 31.62 -25.54 -7.66
N VAL A 254 30.88 -25.63 -6.54
CA VAL A 254 29.73 -26.56 -6.40
C VAL A 254 28.40 -25.83 -6.54
N ALA A 255 28.42 -24.51 -6.52
CA ALA A 255 27.24 -23.70 -6.52
C ALA A 255 26.75 -23.47 -7.96
N GLU A 256 26.12 -24.47 -8.57
CA GLU A 256 25.22 -24.20 -9.68
C GLU A 256 24.05 -23.33 -9.17
N PRO A 257 23.80 -22.14 -9.77
CA PRO A 257 22.60 -21.40 -9.43
C PRO A 257 21.42 -22.30 -9.75
N PRO A 258 20.53 -22.51 -8.80
CA PRO A 258 19.33 -23.25 -9.09
C PRO A 258 18.54 -22.44 -10.12
N GLU A 259 18.48 -22.92 -11.35
CA GLU A 259 17.72 -22.28 -12.46
C GLU A 259 16.28 -21.97 -12.05
N ASP A 260 15.78 -22.65 -11.03
CA ASP A 260 14.39 -22.60 -10.56
C ASP A 260 14.22 -22.03 -9.14
N ASN A 261 15.28 -21.60 -8.44
CA ASN A 261 15.15 -21.17 -7.05
C ASN A 261 15.50 -19.68 -6.85
N ILE A 262 14.50 -18.83 -7.08
CA ILE A 262 14.57 -17.38 -6.85
C ILE A 262 14.60 -17.09 -5.35
N GLY A 263 15.45 -17.57 -4.60
CA GLY A 263 15.49 -17.36 -3.15
C GLY A 263 16.57 -18.18 -2.51
N ALA A 264 17.38 -18.84 -3.34
CA ALA A 264 18.50 -19.62 -2.86
C ALA A 264 19.50 -18.75 -2.08
N PRO A 265 20.25 -19.34 -1.14
CA PRO A 265 21.37 -18.67 -0.50
C PRO A 265 22.35 -18.08 -1.53
N GLY A 266 22.81 -16.85 -1.26
CA GLY A 266 23.73 -16.13 -2.15
C GLY A 266 23.05 -15.46 -3.36
N THR A 267 21.71 -15.40 -3.45
CA THR A 267 21.03 -14.80 -4.59
C THR A 267 20.50 -13.39 -4.32
N ILE A 268 20.52 -12.58 -5.38
CA ILE A 268 19.73 -11.35 -5.49
C ILE A 268 18.86 -11.50 -6.73
N SER A 269 17.55 -11.33 -6.58
CA SER A 269 16.64 -11.27 -7.73
C SER A 269 15.91 -9.95 -7.78
N ARG A 270 15.65 -9.47 -9.01
CA ARG A 270 14.83 -8.28 -9.29
C ARG A 270 13.96 -8.59 -10.49
N ALA A 271 12.67 -8.30 -10.33
CA ALA A 271 11.71 -8.59 -11.37
C ALA A 271 10.62 -7.52 -11.49
N THR A 272 9.97 -7.54 -12.63
CA THR A 272 8.72 -6.85 -12.90
C THR A 272 7.61 -7.86 -13.18
N ILE A 273 6.39 -7.49 -12.90
CA ILE A 273 5.21 -8.29 -13.25
C ILE A 273 4.49 -7.57 -14.37
N GLU A 274 4.29 -8.29 -15.46
CA GLU A 274 3.41 -7.90 -16.56
C GLU A 274 2.20 -8.81 -16.59
N PHE A 275 1.15 -8.41 -17.29
CA PHE A 275 -0.02 -9.24 -17.48
C PHE A 275 -0.21 -9.52 -18.98
N ARG A 276 -0.36 -10.79 -19.32
CA ARG A 276 -0.61 -11.24 -20.71
C ARG A 276 -2.01 -11.82 -20.80
N ALA A 277 -2.81 -11.28 -21.70
CA ALA A 277 -4.16 -11.77 -21.94
C ALA A 277 -4.13 -13.17 -22.59
N ARG A 278 -4.98 -14.07 -22.07
CA ARG A 278 -5.27 -15.38 -22.66
C ARG A 278 -6.76 -15.64 -22.49
N GLY A 279 -7.52 -15.39 -23.53
CA GLY A 279 -8.98 -15.32 -23.42
C GLY A 279 -9.39 -14.18 -22.48
N ASN A 280 -10.25 -14.46 -21.53
CA ASN A 280 -10.71 -13.50 -20.53
C ASN A 280 -9.75 -13.34 -19.35
N VAL A 281 -8.73 -14.19 -19.24
CA VAL A 281 -7.79 -14.19 -18.12
C VAL A 281 -6.56 -13.37 -18.44
N SER A 282 -6.19 -12.45 -17.53
CA SER A 282 -4.91 -11.73 -17.53
C SER A 282 -3.90 -12.49 -16.69
N GLN A 283 -3.07 -13.29 -17.34
CA GLN A 283 -2.06 -14.14 -16.68
C GLN A 283 -0.84 -13.32 -16.28
N PRO A 284 -0.36 -13.42 -15.03
CA PRO A 284 0.87 -12.75 -14.63
C PRO A 284 2.08 -13.38 -15.31
N VAL A 285 2.99 -12.52 -15.72
CA VAL A 285 4.30 -12.87 -16.30
C VAL A 285 5.38 -12.28 -15.42
N TRP A 286 6.16 -13.12 -14.81
CA TRP A 286 7.34 -12.72 -14.06
C TRP A 286 8.51 -12.56 -15.03
N LYS A 287 9.08 -11.35 -15.09
CA LYS A 287 10.28 -11.03 -15.87
C LYS A 287 11.35 -10.49 -14.96
N GLY A 288 12.43 -11.19 -14.82
CA GLY A 288 13.44 -10.78 -13.88
C GLY A 288 14.84 -11.31 -14.20
N LYS A 289 15.74 -10.89 -13.35
CA LYS A 289 17.14 -11.27 -13.34
C LYS A 289 17.48 -11.84 -11.98
N VAL A 290 18.13 -13.00 -11.95
CA VAL A 290 18.68 -13.61 -10.75
C VAL A 290 20.20 -13.54 -10.85
N GLU A 291 20.83 -12.95 -9.86
CA GLU A 291 22.26 -12.81 -9.73
C GLU A 291 22.75 -13.67 -8.57
N PHE A 292 23.78 -14.45 -8.80
CA PHE A 292 24.36 -15.37 -7.84
C PHE A 292 25.71 -14.88 -7.35
N TYR A 293 25.87 -14.80 -6.03
CA TYR A 293 27.06 -14.30 -5.35
C TYR A 293 27.71 -15.40 -4.52
N VAL A 294 29.03 -15.36 -4.42
CA VAL A 294 29.80 -16.18 -3.50
C VAL A 294 30.56 -15.30 -2.52
N PHE A 295 30.87 -15.84 -1.35
CA PHE A 295 31.57 -15.11 -0.31
C PHE A 295 32.91 -14.54 -0.81
N GLY A 296 33.17 -13.28 -0.48
CA GLY A 296 34.41 -12.57 -0.84
C GLY A 296 34.44 -12.00 -2.26
N ARG A 297 33.35 -12.08 -3.05
CA ARG A 297 33.26 -11.45 -4.36
C ARG A 297 32.21 -10.33 -4.37
N GLU A 298 32.60 -9.14 -4.86
CA GLU A 298 31.69 -8.00 -5.01
C GLU A 298 30.74 -8.13 -6.22
N LYS A 299 31.14 -8.94 -7.23
CA LYS A 299 30.36 -9.12 -8.46
C LYS A 299 29.72 -10.52 -8.48
N PRO A 300 28.55 -10.66 -9.07
CA PRO A 300 27.93 -11.96 -9.23
C PRO A 300 28.82 -12.88 -10.07
N VAL A 301 28.90 -14.14 -9.68
CA VAL A 301 29.62 -15.18 -10.45
C VAL A 301 28.78 -15.67 -11.61
N GLN A 302 27.47 -15.57 -11.51
CA GLN A 302 26.52 -15.90 -12.56
C GLN A 302 25.31 -14.98 -12.53
N SER A 303 24.67 -14.82 -13.69
CA SER A 303 23.47 -14.00 -13.84
C SER A 303 22.58 -14.63 -14.90
N VAL A 304 21.31 -14.84 -14.56
CA VAL A 304 20.31 -15.46 -15.44
C VAL A 304 19.10 -14.53 -15.56
N SER A 305 18.64 -14.31 -16.81
CA SER A 305 17.37 -13.64 -17.08
C SER A 305 16.28 -14.69 -17.26
N ILE A 306 15.17 -14.50 -16.57
CA ILE A 306 14.06 -15.44 -16.54
C ILE A 306 12.78 -14.71 -16.97
N GLU A 307 12.01 -15.36 -17.85
CA GLU A 307 10.62 -15.00 -18.12
C GLU A 307 9.73 -16.22 -17.87
N ARG A 308 8.74 -16.08 -17.00
CA ARG A 308 7.79 -17.17 -16.69
C ARG A 308 6.36 -16.64 -16.75
N VAL A 309 5.55 -17.32 -17.52
CA VAL A 309 4.09 -17.11 -17.53
C VAL A 309 3.48 -18.00 -16.45
N CYS A 310 2.64 -17.45 -15.60
CA CYS A 310 1.95 -18.21 -14.56
C CYS A 310 0.46 -18.39 -14.95
N PRO A 311 0.10 -19.53 -15.57
CA PRO A 311 -1.25 -19.77 -16.07
C PRO A 311 -2.25 -19.92 -14.91
N TRP A 312 -3.50 -19.56 -15.17
CA TRP A 312 -4.63 -19.78 -14.29
C TRP A 312 -5.13 -21.24 -14.42
N ASP A 313 -5.31 -21.92 -13.30
CA ASP A 313 -5.76 -23.33 -13.25
C ASP A 313 -7.24 -23.49 -12.93
N GLY A 314 -7.98 -22.36 -12.83
CA GLY A 314 -9.38 -22.33 -12.43
C GLY A 314 -9.58 -21.90 -10.96
N LYS A 315 -8.52 -21.91 -10.15
CA LYS A 315 -8.55 -21.54 -8.73
C LYS A 315 -7.45 -20.57 -8.32
N LYS A 316 -6.27 -20.72 -8.90
CA LYS A 316 -5.08 -19.89 -8.60
C LYS A 316 -4.16 -19.80 -9.81
N PHE A 317 -3.27 -18.85 -9.81
CA PHE A 317 -2.19 -18.80 -10.79
C PHE A 317 -1.07 -19.79 -10.39
N ALA A 318 -0.49 -20.44 -11.39
CA ALA A 318 0.61 -21.38 -11.15
C ALA A 318 1.76 -20.69 -10.41
N PRO A 319 2.43 -21.39 -9.48
CA PRO A 319 3.61 -20.87 -8.82
C PRO A 319 4.74 -20.63 -9.81
N LEU A 320 5.64 -19.73 -9.46
CA LEU A 320 6.88 -19.55 -10.18
C LEU A 320 7.78 -20.78 -9.92
N ARG A 321 8.02 -21.56 -10.95
CA ARG A 321 8.91 -22.74 -10.92
C ARG A 321 10.01 -22.58 -11.95
#